data_70791a36a1a3a8024e6cb064966ee63c
#
_entry.id   70791a36a1a3a8024e6cb064966ee63c
#
_cell.length_a   1.000
_cell.length_b   1.000
_cell.length_c   1.000
_cell.angle_alpha   90.00
_cell.angle_beta   90.00
_cell.angle_gamma   90.00
#
_symmetry.space_group_name_H-M   'P 1'
#
loop_
_entity.id
_entity.type
_entity.pdbx_description
1 polymer ?
#
loop_
_entity_poly.entity_id
_entity_poly.type
_entity_poly.pdbx_seq_one_letter_code
_entity_poly.pdbx_strand_id
1 'polypeptide(L)'
;WQFPGSGKEYPLLPGAETTIATNAVDHTGGEYQHANSVDLSKVDWGFWHVSLSKQNIAPGVKPLNLLLNLNSTAWMYSFPVVGPTFMIFGFEGISAEEYVNNPLNRENRPQASNKTKFYLMIPKEWVIDCAECVENEAKLANKRVPDELNHEPVYIPEGDYSGKSLIRKSAASTNGRFIYQDTNNAAEDFIVSEPSLKK
;
A
#
# COMPACT_ATOMS: atom_id res chain seq x y z
N TRP A 1 -3.79 -5.06 6.57
CA TRP A 1 -5.10 -4.41 6.48
C TRP A 1 -6.01 -5.18 5.51
N GLN A 2 -7.30 -5.11 5.70
CA GLN A 2 -8.29 -5.83 4.91
C GLN A 2 -9.48 -4.92 4.62
N PHE A 3 -10.04 -5.01 3.42
CA PHE A 3 -11.36 -4.45 3.15
C PHE A 3 -12.41 -5.16 4.02
N PRO A 4 -13.32 -4.43 4.67
CA PRO A 4 -14.34 -5.04 5.52
C PRO A 4 -15.35 -5.84 4.69
N GLY A 5 -16.10 -6.71 5.38
CA GLY A 5 -17.15 -7.51 4.76
C GLY A 5 -16.70 -8.92 4.35
N SER A 6 -17.55 -9.61 3.60
CA SER A 6 -17.38 -10.99 3.16
C SER A 6 -16.80 -11.11 1.73
N GLY A 7 -16.33 -9.99 1.16
CA GLY A 7 -15.82 -9.93 -0.22
C GLY A 7 -16.90 -9.63 -1.27
N LYS A 8 -18.13 -9.34 -0.87
CA LYS A 8 -19.25 -9.03 -1.78
C LYS A 8 -19.83 -7.63 -1.60
N GLU A 9 -19.60 -7.01 -0.45
CA GLU A 9 -20.22 -5.73 -0.07
C GLU A 9 -19.61 -4.53 -0.80
N TYR A 10 -18.35 -4.66 -1.19
CA TYR A 10 -17.60 -3.56 -1.84
C TYR A 10 -16.90 -4.06 -3.12
N PRO A 11 -17.65 -4.50 -4.12
CA PRO A 11 -17.04 -4.98 -5.37
C PRO A 11 -16.34 -3.83 -6.09
N LEU A 12 -15.10 -4.03 -6.48
CA LEU A 12 -14.43 -3.15 -7.42
C LEU A 12 -14.82 -3.60 -8.84
N LEU A 13 -15.67 -2.82 -9.48
CA LEU A 13 -16.15 -3.12 -10.83
C LEU A 13 -15.01 -2.97 -11.86
N PRO A 14 -15.07 -3.70 -12.99
CA PRO A 14 -14.08 -3.54 -14.04
C PRO A 14 -13.95 -2.08 -14.53
N GLY A 15 -12.73 -1.55 -14.46
CA GLY A 15 -12.41 -0.15 -14.79
C GLY A 15 -12.78 0.86 -13.71
N ALA A 16 -13.25 0.42 -12.54
CA ALA A 16 -13.41 1.28 -11.39
C ALA A 16 -12.09 1.43 -10.63
N GLU A 17 -11.95 2.53 -9.92
CA GLU A 17 -10.81 2.84 -9.07
C GLU A 17 -11.29 3.04 -7.63
N THR A 18 -10.40 2.78 -6.68
CA THR A 18 -10.63 3.09 -5.27
C THR A 18 -9.40 3.76 -4.69
N THR A 19 -9.62 4.69 -3.78
CA THR A 19 -8.57 5.49 -3.14
C THR A 19 -8.42 5.10 -1.68
N ILE A 20 -7.17 4.96 -1.24
CA ILE A 20 -6.82 4.59 0.14
C ILE A 20 -5.78 5.57 0.67
N ALA A 21 -5.96 6.09 1.87
CA ALA A 21 -4.98 6.96 2.52
C ALA A 21 -4.56 6.46 3.90
N THR A 22 -3.31 6.73 4.28
CA THR A 22 -2.79 6.39 5.62
C THR A 22 -3.40 7.29 6.69
N ASN A 23 -3.54 8.59 6.42
CA ASN A 23 -4.20 9.55 7.31
C ASN A 23 -5.22 10.32 6.46
N ALA A 24 -6.46 9.87 6.47
CA ALA A 24 -7.51 10.28 5.53
C ALA A 24 -8.22 11.56 6.00
N VAL A 25 -7.50 12.67 6.03
CA VAL A 25 -7.99 14.01 6.40
C VAL A 25 -7.52 15.04 5.38
N ASP A 26 -7.99 16.27 5.50
CA ASP A 26 -7.47 17.40 4.72
C ASP A 26 -6.09 17.81 5.26
N HIS A 27 -5.06 17.69 4.43
CA HIS A 27 -3.68 18.09 4.73
C HIS A 27 -3.31 19.44 4.14
N THR A 28 -4.24 20.15 3.52
CA THR A 28 -3.96 21.45 2.87
C THR A 28 -3.97 22.63 3.85
N GLY A 29 -4.33 22.40 5.10
CA GLY A 29 -4.41 23.44 6.12
C GLY A 29 -4.08 22.98 7.53
N GLY A 30 -3.97 23.92 8.46
CA GLY A 30 -3.73 23.67 9.87
C GLY A 30 -2.35 23.07 10.17
N GLU A 31 -2.29 22.20 11.17
CA GLU A 31 -1.06 21.53 11.60
C GLU A 31 -0.47 20.55 10.60
N TYR A 32 -1.25 20.12 9.61
CA TYR A 32 -0.84 19.17 8.57
C TYR A 32 -0.33 19.84 7.31
N GLN A 33 -0.36 21.17 7.25
CA GLN A 33 0.00 21.91 6.04
C GLN A 33 1.50 21.84 5.73
N HIS A 34 1.82 21.35 4.55
CA HIS A 34 3.14 21.40 3.92
C HIS A 34 2.98 21.85 2.47
N ALA A 35 4.09 22.25 1.82
CA ALA A 35 4.06 22.84 0.47
C ALA A 35 3.37 21.94 -0.58
N ASN A 36 3.51 20.62 -0.44
CA ASN A 36 2.98 19.63 -1.39
C ASN A 36 1.83 18.79 -0.81
N SER A 37 1.17 19.30 0.24
CA SER A 37 0.04 18.59 0.86
C SER A 37 -1.19 18.59 -0.04
N VAL A 38 -1.97 17.52 0.05
CA VAL A 38 -3.22 17.33 -0.68
C VAL A 38 -4.38 17.04 0.28
N ASP A 39 -5.60 17.33 -0.16
CA ASP A 39 -6.80 16.95 0.59
C ASP A 39 -7.11 15.45 0.39
N LEU A 40 -6.93 14.66 1.47
CA LEU A 40 -7.24 13.24 1.51
C LEU A 40 -8.56 12.94 2.25
N SER A 41 -9.35 13.96 2.60
CA SER A 41 -10.61 13.80 3.35
C SER A 41 -11.73 13.14 2.56
N LYS A 42 -11.56 12.98 1.24
CA LYS A 42 -12.58 12.43 0.32
C LYS A 42 -12.17 11.11 -0.32
N VAL A 43 -11.13 10.48 0.18
CA VAL A 43 -10.75 9.12 -0.26
C VAL A 43 -11.81 8.10 0.14
N ASP A 44 -11.84 6.96 -0.55
CA ASP A 44 -12.84 5.92 -0.26
C ASP A 44 -12.55 5.21 1.07
N TRP A 45 -11.25 5.00 1.38
CA TRP A 45 -10.79 4.20 2.51
C TRP A 45 -9.65 4.85 3.27
N GLY A 46 -9.60 4.59 4.56
CA GLY A 46 -8.50 5.02 5.43
C GLY A 46 -7.93 3.87 6.27
N PHE A 47 -6.63 3.90 6.50
CA PHE A 47 -5.97 3.05 7.49
C PHE A 47 -6.23 3.62 8.88
N TRP A 48 -7.32 3.20 9.51
CA TRP A 48 -7.69 3.67 10.84
C TRP A 48 -8.04 2.51 11.77
N HIS A 49 -7.56 2.60 13.00
CA HIS A 49 -7.91 1.67 14.07
C HIS A 49 -7.81 2.36 15.43
N VAL A 50 -8.65 1.99 16.39
CA VAL A 50 -8.69 2.59 17.72
C VAL A 50 -7.37 2.55 18.47
N SER A 51 -6.50 1.58 18.19
CA SER A 51 -5.15 1.50 18.77
C SER A 51 -4.16 2.52 18.20
N LEU A 52 -4.48 3.20 17.11
CA LEU A 52 -3.63 4.17 16.44
C LEU A 52 -4.07 5.59 16.85
N SER A 53 -3.66 6.02 18.05
CA SER A 53 -4.19 7.22 18.73
C SER A 53 -3.95 8.56 18.00
N LYS A 54 -3.04 8.58 17.04
CA LYS A 54 -2.73 9.76 16.20
C LYS A 54 -3.19 9.61 14.74
N GLN A 55 -3.86 8.50 14.43
CA GLN A 55 -4.43 8.26 13.11
C GLN A 55 -5.81 8.88 13.03
N ASN A 56 -6.06 9.70 12.01
CA ASN A 56 -7.33 10.35 11.82
C ASN A 56 -8.00 9.89 10.52
N ILE A 57 -9.32 9.97 10.51
CA ILE A 57 -10.16 9.65 9.36
C ILE A 57 -11.29 10.68 9.29
N ALA A 58 -11.50 11.26 8.11
CA ALA A 58 -12.56 12.24 7.90
C ALA A 58 -13.95 11.58 7.91
N PRO A 59 -15.01 12.31 8.26
CA PRO A 59 -16.37 11.80 8.16
C PRO A 59 -16.70 11.32 6.74
N GLY A 60 -17.24 10.11 6.64
CA GLY A 60 -17.59 9.48 5.36
C GLY A 60 -16.52 8.60 4.74
N VAL A 61 -15.27 8.72 5.13
CA VAL A 61 -14.21 7.77 4.74
C VAL A 61 -14.41 6.46 5.50
N LYS A 62 -14.33 5.33 4.81
CA LYS A 62 -14.50 4.00 5.42
C LYS A 62 -13.18 3.49 6.01
N PRO A 63 -13.15 2.96 7.23
CA PRO A 63 -11.95 2.34 7.76
C PRO A 63 -11.69 0.96 7.15
N LEU A 64 -10.42 0.65 6.88
CA LEU A 64 -9.97 -0.72 6.66
C LEU A 64 -9.83 -1.47 7.98
N ASN A 65 -10.05 -2.78 7.98
CA ASN A 65 -9.82 -3.62 9.13
C ASN A 65 -8.33 -3.84 9.37
N LEU A 66 -7.86 -3.61 10.58
CA LEU A 66 -6.49 -3.94 10.99
C LEU A 66 -6.41 -5.42 11.36
N LEU A 67 -5.88 -6.25 10.47
CA LEU A 67 -5.69 -7.68 10.72
C LEU A 67 -4.46 -7.98 11.56
N LEU A 68 -3.36 -7.30 11.28
CA LEU A 68 -2.07 -7.55 11.92
C LEU A 68 -1.33 -6.23 12.11
N ASN A 69 -0.91 -5.96 13.35
CA ASN A 69 -0.01 -4.87 13.69
C ASN A 69 1.28 -5.45 14.28
N LEU A 70 2.35 -5.40 13.53
CA LEU A 70 3.67 -5.88 13.97
C LEU A 70 4.36 -4.93 14.95
N ASN A 71 3.82 -3.73 15.13
CA ASN A 71 4.30 -2.76 16.10
C ASN A 71 3.15 -2.34 17.02
N SER A 72 2.96 -3.10 18.10
CA SER A 72 1.90 -2.88 19.07
C SER A 72 1.95 -1.52 19.80
N THR A 73 3.08 -0.84 19.72
CA THR A 73 3.28 0.50 20.30
C THR A 73 3.13 1.63 19.27
N ALA A 74 2.82 1.29 18.02
CA ALA A 74 2.60 2.30 17.00
C ALA A 74 1.37 3.15 17.35
N TRP A 75 1.54 4.44 17.32
CA TRP A 75 0.47 5.43 17.51
C TRP A 75 -0.08 5.96 16.18
N MET A 76 0.60 5.66 15.08
CA MET A 76 0.21 6.00 13.71
C MET A 76 0.74 4.93 12.75
N TYR A 77 0.03 4.69 11.67
CA TYR A 77 0.48 3.92 10.52
C TYR A 77 0.78 4.87 9.36
N SER A 78 1.96 4.78 8.81
CA SER A 78 2.38 5.52 7.61
C SER A 78 3.20 4.64 6.70
N PHE A 79 3.21 4.94 5.42
CA PHE A 79 4.15 4.32 4.51
C PHE A 79 5.57 4.84 4.79
N PRO A 80 6.57 3.96 4.78
CA PRO A 80 7.94 4.40 4.98
C PRO A 80 8.41 5.23 3.78
N VAL A 81 9.01 6.38 4.05
CA VAL A 81 9.62 7.24 2.99
C VAL A 81 10.79 6.55 2.28
N VAL A 82 11.45 5.61 2.94
CA VAL A 82 12.54 4.80 2.38
C VAL A 82 12.08 3.75 1.34
N GLY A 83 10.85 3.83 0.89
CA GLY A 83 10.25 2.97 -0.14
C GLY A 83 9.36 1.86 0.44
N PRO A 84 8.03 1.98 0.26
CA PRO A 84 7.08 0.94 0.61
C PRO A 84 7.04 -0.17 -0.43
N THR A 85 6.65 -1.36 0.02
CA THR A 85 6.16 -2.42 -0.87
C THR A 85 4.66 -2.51 -0.70
N PHE A 86 3.93 -2.44 -1.80
CA PHE A 86 2.49 -2.66 -1.84
C PHE A 86 2.21 -4.04 -2.42
N MET A 87 1.33 -4.77 -1.77
CA MET A 87 0.91 -6.08 -2.22
C MET A 87 -0.59 -6.23 -2.00
N ILE A 88 -1.29 -6.64 -3.03
CA ILE A 88 -2.71 -7.00 -2.97
C ILE A 88 -2.80 -8.51 -3.11
N PHE A 89 -3.47 -9.16 -2.18
CA PHE A 89 -3.63 -10.61 -2.20
C PHE A 89 -4.97 -11.04 -1.59
N GLY A 90 -5.42 -12.23 -1.93
CA GLY A 90 -6.61 -12.85 -1.38
C GLY A 90 -6.27 -14.06 -0.52
N PHE A 91 -7.08 -14.34 0.49
CA PHE A 91 -6.98 -15.59 1.24
C PHE A 91 -7.82 -16.67 0.57
N GLU A 92 -7.24 -17.83 0.34
CA GLU A 92 -7.92 -18.96 -0.29
C GLU A 92 -8.11 -20.09 0.72
N GLY A 93 -9.37 -20.54 0.92
CA GLY A 93 -9.70 -21.69 1.75
C GLY A 93 -9.53 -21.49 3.27
N ILE A 94 -9.14 -20.29 3.71
CA ILE A 94 -8.91 -19.96 5.12
C ILE A 94 -9.33 -18.51 5.38
N SER A 95 -9.80 -18.21 6.58
CA SER A 95 -10.08 -16.82 6.93
C SER A 95 -8.78 -16.02 7.16
N ALA A 96 -8.83 -14.71 6.88
CA ALA A 96 -7.70 -13.82 7.12
C ALA A 96 -7.25 -13.84 8.59
N GLU A 97 -8.20 -13.84 9.52
CA GLU A 97 -7.92 -13.87 10.96
C GLU A 97 -7.22 -15.18 11.37
N GLU A 98 -7.71 -16.31 10.91
CA GLU A 98 -7.10 -17.61 11.19
C GLU A 98 -5.69 -17.69 10.64
N TYR A 99 -5.46 -17.21 9.40
CA TYR A 99 -4.15 -17.22 8.77
C TYR A 99 -3.13 -16.36 9.51
N VAL A 100 -3.48 -15.10 9.83
CA VAL A 100 -2.54 -14.18 10.47
C VAL A 100 -2.24 -14.54 11.93
N ASN A 101 -3.12 -15.29 12.58
CA ASN A 101 -2.93 -15.74 13.97
C ASN A 101 -2.18 -17.06 14.06
N ASN A 102 -2.00 -17.79 12.96
CA ASN A 102 -1.23 -19.03 12.96
C ASN A 102 0.28 -18.72 12.98
N PRO A 103 1.02 -19.12 14.02
CA PRO A 103 2.46 -18.86 14.12
C PRO A 103 3.29 -19.56 13.03
N LEU A 104 2.78 -20.62 12.41
CA LEU A 104 3.45 -21.31 11.31
C LEU A 104 3.50 -20.48 10.02
N ASN A 105 2.65 -19.48 9.89
CA ASN A 105 2.64 -18.55 8.76
C ASN A 105 3.55 -17.34 8.98
N ARG A 106 4.46 -17.42 9.94
CA ARG A 106 5.35 -16.33 10.34
C ARG A 106 6.79 -16.74 10.26
N GLU A 107 7.63 -15.86 9.74
CA GLU A 107 9.07 -16.03 9.72
C GLU A 107 9.76 -14.88 10.44
N ASN A 108 10.79 -15.20 11.22
CA ASN A 108 11.58 -14.16 11.90
C ASN A 108 12.27 -13.27 10.86
N ARG A 109 12.29 -11.97 11.13
CA ARG A 109 13.01 -11.04 10.25
C ARG A 109 14.48 -11.42 10.21
N PRO A 110 15.06 -11.65 9.02
CA PRO A 110 16.49 -11.82 8.87
C PRO A 110 17.22 -10.64 9.54
N GLN A 111 18.32 -10.88 10.21
CA GLN A 111 19.13 -9.85 10.90
C GLN A 111 18.43 -9.14 12.08
N ALA A 112 17.22 -9.52 12.47
CA ALA A 112 16.62 -8.96 13.69
C ALA A 112 17.32 -9.54 14.92
N SER A 113 17.90 -8.68 15.75
CA SER A 113 18.43 -9.04 17.07
C SER A 113 17.30 -9.50 18.02
N ASN A 114 16.06 -9.18 17.72
CA ASN A 114 14.89 -9.53 18.50
C ASN A 114 14.00 -10.52 17.73
N LYS A 115 13.90 -11.75 18.23
CA LYS A 115 13.09 -12.83 17.67
C LYS A 115 11.58 -12.59 17.75
N THR A 116 11.13 -11.52 18.40
CA THR A 116 9.71 -11.14 18.43
C THR A 116 9.26 -10.42 17.16
N LYS A 117 10.19 -9.95 16.33
CA LYS A 117 9.88 -9.31 15.04
C LYS A 117 9.87 -10.37 13.94
N PHE A 118 8.73 -10.48 13.27
CA PHE A 118 8.52 -11.46 12.21
C PHE A 118 7.89 -10.80 10.97
N TYR A 119 7.90 -11.53 9.87
CA TYR A 119 7.10 -11.27 8.67
C TYR A 119 5.97 -12.28 8.62
N LEU A 120 4.80 -11.85 8.12
CA LEU A 120 3.77 -12.77 7.70
C LEU A 120 4.16 -13.29 6.31
N MET A 121 4.23 -14.59 6.16
CA MET A 121 4.51 -15.24 4.89
C MET A 121 3.23 -15.30 4.09
N ILE A 122 3.24 -14.79 2.87
CA ILE A 122 2.11 -14.84 1.94
C ILE A 122 2.46 -15.78 0.80
N PRO A 123 1.68 -16.86 0.55
CA PRO A 123 1.86 -17.70 -0.61
C PRO A 123 1.80 -16.87 -1.90
N LYS A 124 2.76 -17.06 -2.79
CA LYS A 124 2.85 -16.26 -4.01
C LYS A 124 1.63 -16.38 -4.91
N GLU A 125 1.00 -17.54 -4.93
CA GLU A 125 -0.23 -17.82 -5.67
C GLU A 125 -1.45 -17.04 -5.19
N TRP A 126 -1.40 -16.47 -3.99
CA TRP A 126 -2.45 -15.59 -3.46
C TRP A 126 -2.25 -14.13 -3.86
N VAL A 127 -1.07 -13.77 -4.37
CA VAL A 127 -0.74 -12.40 -4.74
C VAL A 127 -1.42 -12.06 -6.07
N ILE A 128 -2.20 -10.99 -6.05
CA ILE A 128 -2.90 -10.48 -7.23
C ILE A 128 -2.03 -9.46 -7.97
N ASP A 129 -1.37 -8.59 -7.21
CA ASP A 129 -0.47 -7.56 -7.74
C ASP A 129 0.53 -7.13 -6.66
N CYS A 130 1.72 -6.72 -7.08
CA CYS A 130 2.78 -6.27 -6.20
C CYS A 130 3.58 -5.15 -6.86
N ALA A 131 3.84 -4.08 -6.12
CA ALA A 131 4.73 -3.02 -6.55
C ALA A 131 5.70 -2.67 -5.42
N GLU A 132 6.98 -2.69 -5.72
CA GLU A 132 8.02 -2.36 -4.77
C GLU A 132 8.66 -1.02 -5.11
N CYS A 133 8.72 -0.14 -4.12
CA CYS A 133 9.46 1.12 -4.20
C CYS A 133 10.72 1.05 -3.36
N VAL A 134 11.72 1.82 -3.75
CA VAL A 134 12.93 2.08 -2.95
C VAL A 134 13.19 3.58 -2.86
N GLU A 135 13.99 4.00 -1.91
CA GLU A 135 14.26 5.40 -1.63
C GLU A 135 14.94 6.12 -2.82
N ASN A 136 15.93 5.46 -3.44
CA ASN A 136 16.70 6.01 -4.54
C ASN A 136 17.45 4.89 -5.28
N GLU A 137 18.15 5.25 -6.36
CA GLU A 137 18.92 4.33 -7.20
C GLU A 137 19.94 3.48 -6.41
N ALA A 138 20.65 4.08 -5.46
CA ALA A 138 21.63 3.37 -4.63
C ALA A 138 21.02 2.28 -3.75
N LYS A 139 19.70 2.24 -3.61
CA LYS A 139 18.93 1.27 -2.81
C LYS A 139 18.28 0.17 -3.64
N LEU A 140 18.47 0.13 -4.95
CA LEU A 140 17.91 -0.92 -5.81
C LEU A 140 18.30 -2.33 -5.35
N ALA A 141 19.51 -2.50 -4.81
CA ALA A 141 19.96 -3.78 -4.23
C ALA A 141 19.21 -4.18 -2.94
N ASN A 142 18.44 -3.29 -2.34
CA ASN A 142 17.65 -3.58 -1.14
C ASN A 142 16.26 -4.19 -1.45
N LYS A 143 16.10 -4.71 -2.64
CA LYS A 143 14.89 -5.41 -3.08
C LYS A 143 14.46 -6.48 -2.07
N ARG A 144 13.17 -6.57 -1.80
CA ARG A 144 12.57 -7.45 -0.77
C ARG A 144 11.62 -8.49 -1.34
N VAL A 145 11.12 -8.23 -2.55
CA VAL A 145 10.12 -9.08 -3.22
C VAL A 145 10.81 -10.02 -4.21
N PRO A 146 10.39 -11.31 -4.32
CA PRO A 146 10.89 -12.22 -5.33
C PRO A 146 10.70 -11.70 -6.76
N ASP A 147 11.63 -12.03 -7.66
CA ASP A 147 11.65 -11.57 -9.05
C ASP A 147 10.37 -11.92 -9.82
N GLU A 148 9.73 -13.03 -9.47
CA GLU A 148 8.50 -13.45 -10.12
C GLU A 148 7.32 -12.52 -9.83
N LEU A 149 7.35 -11.80 -8.70
CA LEU A 149 6.31 -10.85 -8.30
C LEU A 149 6.66 -9.41 -8.64
N ASN A 150 7.95 -9.07 -8.60
CA ASN A 150 8.45 -7.74 -9.01
C ASN A 150 9.93 -7.83 -9.36
N HIS A 151 10.29 -7.68 -10.62
CA HIS A 151 11.68 -7.86 -11.10
C HIS A 151 12.58 -6.73 -10.63
N GLU A 152 12.20 -5.48 -10.85
CA GLU A 152 12.95 -4.30 -10.40
C GLU A 152 12.05 -3.34 -9.64
N PRO A 153 12.49 -2.84 -8.48
CA PRO A 153 11.76 -1.79 -7.76
C PRO A 153 11.86 -0.44 -8.49
N VAL A 154 10.87 0.41 -8.24
CA VAL A 154 10.84 1.78 -8.76
C VAL A 154 11.20 2.78 -7.66
N TYR A 155 11.70 3.96 -8.04
CA TYR A 155 11.97 5.08 -7.15
C TYR A 155 11.61 6.41 -7.81
N ILE A 156 11.52 7.47 -7.00
CA ILE A 156 11.31 8.84 -7.46
C ILE A 156 12.68 9.54 -7.47
N PRO A 157 13.24 9.88 -8.65
CA PRO A 157 14.58 10.47 -8.75
C PRO A 157 14.75 11.79 -8.00
N GLU A 158 13.67 12.58 -7.88
CA GLU A 158 13.65 13.85 -7.16
C GLU A 158 13.73 13.66 -5.63
N GLY A 159 13.62 12.42 -5.16
CA GLY A 159 13.72 12.07 -3.75
C GLY A 159 12.44 12.28 -2.95
N ASP A 160 12.61 12.08 -1.64
CA ASP A 160 11.53 12.22 -0.67
C ASP A 160 11.02 13.66 -0.59
N TYR A 161 9.73 13.81 -0.29
CA TYR A 161 9.05 15.12 -0.15
C TYR A 161 9.07 16.00 -1.41
N SER A 162 9.42 15.45 -2.58
CA SER A 162 9.43 16.18 -3.85
C SER A 162 8.05 16.63 -4.32
N GLY A 163 6.98 16.11 -3.74
CA GLY A 163 5.62 16.32 -4.21
C GLY A 163 5.26 15.48 -5.44
N LYS A 164 6.13 14.56 -5.82
CA LYS A 164 5.88 13.65 -6.95
C LYS A 164 5.22 12.36 -6.50
N SER A 165 4.61 11.66 -7.45
CA SER A 165 3.99 10.36 -7.28
C SER A 165 4.42 9.39 -8.36
N LEU A 166 4.16 8.12 -8.14
CA LEU A 166 4.32 7.07 -9.14
C LEU A 166 2.94 6.71 -9.70
N ILE A 167 2.79 6.75 -11.00
CA ILE A 167 1.57 6.34 -11.69
C ILE A 167 1.87 5.16 -12.63
N ARG A 168 1.01 4.15 -12.62
CA ARG A 168 1.15 2.99 -13.51
C ARG A 168 0.86 3.42 -14.94
N LYS A 169 1.73 3.04 -15.88
CA LYS A 169 1.58 3.33 -17.31
C LYS A 169 0.32 2.68 -17.87
N SER A 170 -0.34 3.36 -18.80
CA SER A 170 -1.39 2.76 -19.60
C SER A 170 -0.77 2.07 -20.82
N ALA A 171 -1.01 0.76 -20.95
CA ALA A 171 -0.60 -0.01 -22.12
C ALA A 171 -1.57 0.20 -23.31
N ALA A 172 -2.85 0.39 -23.01
CA ALA A 172 -3.91 0.59 -24.00
C ALA A 172 -5.12 1.31 -23.40
N SER A 173 -6.05 1.72 -24.25
CA SER A 173 -7.37 2.19 -23.85
C SER A 173 -8.44 1.52 -24.72
N THR A 174 -9.47 0.97 -24.09
CA THR A 174 -10.58 0.32 -24.78
C THR A 174 -11.90 0.78 -24.17
N ASN A 175 -12.80 1.33 -24.98
CA ASN A 175 -14.11 1.83 -24.53
C ASN A 175 -14.03 2.82 -23.36
N GLY A 176 -13.03 3.73 -23.37
CA GLY A 176 -12.83 4.72 -22.32
C GLY A 176 -12.22 4.17 -21.02
N ARG A 177 -11.76 2.90 -21.01
CA ARG A 177 -11.09 2.27 -19.87
C ARG A 177 -9.61 2.12 -20.18
N PHE A 178 -8.76 2.45 -19.21
CA PHE A 178 -7.34 2.19 -19.30
C PHE A 178 -7.04 0.72 -19.01
N ILE A 179 -6.16 0.14 -19.80
CA ILE A 179 -5.52 -1.14 -19.52
C ILE A 179 -4.12 -0.79 -19.07
N TYR A 180 -3.84 -1.01 -17.81
CA TYR A 180 -2.53 -0.68 -17.25
C TYR A 180 -1.48 -1.71 -17.62
N GLN A 181 -0.24 -1.23 -17.81
CA GLN A 181 0.90 -2.09 -18.01
C GLN A 181 1.19 -2.88 -16.72
N ASP A 182 1.43 -4.16 -16.88
CA ASP A 182 1.76 -5.08 -15.80
C ASP A 182 2.73 -6.14 -16.33
N THR A 183 4.02 -5.90 -16.09
CA THR A 183 5.11 -6.78 -16.52
C THR A 183 5.76 -7.48 -15.33
N ASN A 184 5.21 -7.34 -14.12
CA ASN A 184 5.87 -7.71 -12.88
C ASN A 184 7.23 -6.99 -12.71
N ASN A 185 7.33 -5.77 -13.20
CA ASN A 185 8.53 -4.93 -13.10
C ASN A 185 8.12 -3.48 -12.80
N ALA A 186 8.18 -3.08 -11.55
CA ALA A 186 7.73 -1.75 -11.15
C ALA A 186 8.53 -0.62 -11.85
N ALA A 187 9.82 -0.84 -12.15
CA ALA A 187 10.63 0.15 -12.87
C ALA A 187 10.13 0.36 -14.32
N GLU A 188 9.59 -0.68 -14.95
CA GLU A 188 9.00 -0.60 -16.28
C GLU A 188 7.56 -0.14 -16.27
N ASP A 189 6.79 -0.53 -15.24
CA ASP A 189 5.34 -0.34 -15.18
C ASP A 189 4.92 1.03 -14.68
N PHE A 190 5.78 1.74 -13.95
CA PHE A 190 5.46 3.05 -13.38
C PHE A 190 6.28 4.19 -13.99
N ILE A 191 5.72 5.39 -13.94
CA ILE A 191 6.40 6.66 -14.25
C ILE A 191 6.19 7.64 -13.11
N VAL A 192 7.13 8.58 -12.97
CA VAL A 192 6.98 9.72 -12.06
C VAL A 192 6.00 10.72 -12.65
N SER A 193 5.11 11.24 -11.84
CA SER A 193 4.05 12.18 -12.23
C SER A 193 3.72 13.14 -11.09
N GLU A 194 2.96 14.18 -11.41
CA GLU A 194 2.27 14.96 -10.39
C GLU A 194 1.22 14.09 -9.68
N PRO A 195 1.01 14.25 -8.36
CA PRO A 195 -0.03 13.55 -7.65
C PRO A 195 -1.40 13.83 -8.25
N SER A 196 -2.18 12.77 -8.51
CA SER A 196 -3.57 12.90 -8.90
C SER A 196 -4.41 11.95 -8.08
N LEU A 197 -5.44 12.46 -7.43
CA LEU A 197 -6.48 11.63 -6.86
C LEU A 197 -7.48 11.26 -7.96
N LYS A 198 -8.21 10.18 -7.71
CA LYS A 198 -9.34 9.77 -8.54
C LYS A 198 -10.21 10.96 -8.91
N LYS A 199 -10.54 11.10 -10.17
CA LYS A 199 -11.45 12.11 -10.70
C LYS A 199 -12.85 11.57 -10.82
#